data_25dd47910386b1e038df6171a4e31c7a
#
_entry.id   25dd47910386b1e038df6171a4e31c7a
#
_cell.length_a   1.000
_cell.length_b   1.000
_cell.length_c   1.000
_cell.angle_alpha   90.00
_cell.angle_beta   90.00
_cell.angle_gamma   90.00
#
_symmetry.space_group_name_H-M   'P 1'
#
loop_
_entity.id
_entity.type
_entity.pdbx_description
1 polymer ?
#
loop_
_entity_poly.entity_id
_entity_poly.type
_entity_poly.pdbx_seq_one_letter_code
_entity_poly.pdbx_strand_id
1 'polypeptide(L)'
;LHAPHDSGAYHRSRRTVSALMKQGAQVLIDVHRDSAPAQAYRTEINGQQVARVKLVVGRRNPNSSANLGYAKKVKAFLDQNYPGLAKGIFVGRGVYNQDLRPTSILLEVGSNQTTLGEAKAAVGLFANTLPEITGINPETGARQVSQTADEGSNWRSLGWLIAAVIIGGAGYLLIST
;
A
#
# COMPACT_ATOMS: atom_id res chain seq x y z
N LEU A 1 -7.20 1.37 -16.49
CA LEU A 1 -6.07 2.28 -16.77
C LEU A 1 -6.48 3.73 -16.55
N HIS A 2 -5.64 4.50 -15.87
CA HIS A 2 -5.88 5.91 -15.55
C HIS A 2 -5.00 6.83 -16.40
N ALA A 3 -4.81 6.44 -17.66
CA ALA A 3 -4.10 7.24 -18.66
C ALA A 3 -4.93 8.47 -19.09
N PRO A 4 -4.30 9.58 -19.50
CA PRO A 4 -2.86 9.82 -19.47
C PRO A 4 -2.33 10.07 -18.05
N HIS A 5 -1.01 10.05 -17.87
CA HIS A 5 -0.39 10.39 -16.59
C HIS A 5 -0.22 11.91 -16.50
N ASP A 6 -1.22 12.57 -15.94
CA ASP A 6 -1.30 14.02 -15.78
C ASP A 6 -1.90 14.41 -14.41
N SER A 7 -2.08 15.69 -14.15
CA SER A 7 -2.66 16.20 -12.91
C SER A 7 -4.07 15.66 -12.59
N GLY A 8 -4.80 15.15 -13.59
CA GLY A 8 -6.12 14.53 -13.44
C GLY A 8 -6.09 13.04 -13.07
N ALA A 9 -4.90 12.41 -13.00
CA ALA A 9 -4.79 10.96 -12.75
C ALA A 9 -5.47 10.52 -11.44
N TYR A 10 -5.29 11.27 -10.36
CA TYR A 10 -5.94 11.00 -9.07
C TYR A 10 -7.47 11.14 -9.15
N HIS A 11 -7.97 12.09 -9.93
CA HIS A 11 -9.42 12.24 -10.13
C HIS A 11 -10.00 11.02 -10.88
N ARG A 12 -9.29 10.53 -11.88
CA ARG A 12 -9.71 9.32 -12.63
C ARG A 12 -9.63 8.06 -11.77
N SER A 13 -8.55 7.87 -11.01
CA SER A 13 -8.39 6.71 -10.11
C SER A 13 -9.38 6.70 -8.95
N ARG A 14 -9.88 7.87 -8.53
CA ARG A 14 -10.87 7.97 -7.46
C ARG A 14 -12.11 7.10 -7.69
N ARG A 15 -12.57 6.96 -8.93
CA ARG A 15 -13.70 6.10 -9.28
C ARG A 15 -13.42 4.63 -8.95
N THR A 16 -12.23 4.16 -9.27
CA THR A 16 -11.79 2.79 -8.95
C THR A 16 -11.68 2.60 -7.44
N VAL A 17 -11.04 3.53 -6.73
CA VAL A 17 -10.93 3.49 -5.27
C VAL A 17 -12.31 3.44 -4.63
N SER A 18 -13.24 4.30 -5.07
CA SER A 18 -14.61 4.33 -4.55
C SER A 18 -15.38 3.02 -4.82
N ALA A 19 -15.16 2.40 -5.99
CA ALA A 19 -15.76 1.10 -6.30
C ALA A 19 -15.23 -0.02 -5.40
N LEU A 20 -13.92 -0.05 -5.13
CA LEU A 20 -13.29 -1.01 -4.25
C LEU A 20 -13.75 -0.85 -2.79
N MET A 21 -13.91 0.39 -2.33
CA MET A 21 -14.48 0.65 -1.00
C MET A 21 -15.91 0.12 -0.86
N LYS A 22 -16.74 0.26 -1.89
CA LYS A 22 -18.09 -0.34 -1.92
C LYS A 22 -18.07 -1.86 -1.87
N GLN A 23 -16.97 -2.48 -2.31
CA GLN A 23 -16.75 -3.93 -2.22
C GLN A 23 -16.13 -4.35 -0.88
N GLY A 24 -15.95 -3.43 0.07
CA GLY A 24 -15.47 -3.75 1.42
C GLY A 24 -13.96 -3.60 1.62
N ALA A 25 -13.21 -3.01 0.69
CA ALA A 25 -11.78 -2.77 0.89
C ALA A 25 -11.53 -1.97 2.19
N GLN A 26 -10.74 -2.54 3.10
CA GLN A 26 -10.46 -1.94 4.41
C GLN A 26 -9.14 -1.16 4.43
N VAL A 27 -8.26 -1.42 3.49
CA VAL A 27 -6.98 -0.75 3.31
C VAL A 27 -6.86 -0.31 1.85
N LEU A 28 -6.34 0.87 1.63
CA LEU A 28 -6.08 1.41 0.30
C LEU A 28 -4.58 1.67 0.17
N ILE A 29 -3.96 1.06 -0.83
CA ILE A 29 -2.54 1.21 -1.12
C ILE A 29 -2.41 1.62 -2.59
N ASP A 30 -1.93 2.83 -2.83
CA ASP A 30 -1.63 3.34 -4.16
C ASP A 30 -0.14 3.16 -4.44
N VAL A 31 0.21 2.35 -5.45
CA VAL A 31 1.62 2.00 -5.73
C VAL A 31 2.15 2.78 -6.92
N HIS A 32 3.20 3.53 -6.67
CA HIS A 32 3.89 4.39 -7.62
C HIS A 32 5.38 4.06 -7.73
N ARG A 33 6.04 4.69 -8.68
CA ARG A 33 7.50 4.75 -8.78
C ARG A 33 7.94 6.20 -8.78
N ASP A 34 8.89 6.52 -7.90
CA ASP A 34 9.40 7.89 -7.75
C ASP A 34 10.22 8.34 -8.97
N SER A 35 10.35 9.64 -9.14
CA SER A 35 11.30 10.25 -10.06
C SER A 35 12.54 10.69 -9.29
N ALA A 36 13.50 9.75 -9.12
CA ALA A 36 14.70 9.97 -8.31
C ALA A 36 15.86 9.09 -8.80
N PRO A 37 17.12 9.46 -8.51
CA PRO A 37 18.26 8.61 -8.81
C PRO A 37 18.15 7.22 -8.20
N ALA A 38 18.57 6.19 -8.93
CA ALA A 38 18.49 4.79 -8.50
C ALA A 38 19.15 4.54 -7.14
N GLN A 39 20.29 5.20 -6.88
CA GLN A 39 21.04 5.06 -5.62
C GLN A 39 20.23 5.44 -4.39
N ALA A 40 19.26 6.35 -4.53
CA ALA A 40 18.40 6.76 -3.45
C ALA A 40 17.38 5.67 -3.04
N TYR A 41 17.21 4.65 -3.90
CA TYR A 41 16.21 3.60 -3.72
C TYR A 41 16.77 2.18 -3.73
N ARG A 42 18.05 1.97 -3.97
CA ARG A 42 18.66 0.63 -3.91
C ARG A 42 19.00 0.26 -2.46
N THR A 43 18.74 -0.97 -2.12
CA THR A 43 19.16 -1.61 -0.88
C THR A 43 19.31 -3.11 -1.09
N GLU A 44 19.85 -3.80 -0.10
CA GLU A 44 19.95 -5.24 -0.08
C GLU A 44 19.20 -5.77 1.15
N ILE A 45 18.34 -6.75 0.95
CA ILE A 45 17.60 -7.43 2.00
C ILE A 45 17.78 -8.94 1.81
N ASN A 46 18.31 -9.62 2.82
CA ASN A 46 18.57 -11.06 2.78
C ASN A 46 19.42 -11.51 1.57
N GLY A 47 20.44 -10.73 1.22
CA GLY A 47 21.32 -11.02 0.09
C GLY A 47 20.73 -10.72 -1.30
N GLN A 48 19.52 -10.17 -1.36
CA GLN A 48 18.86 -9.80 -2.60
C GLN A 48 18.82 -8.28 -2.79
N GLN A 49 19.16 -7.83 -4.01
CA GLN A 49 18.98 -6.42 -4.40
C GLN A 49 17.49 -6.12 -4.54
N VAL A 50 17.00 -5.14 -3.78
CA VAL A 50 15.61 -4.71 -3.78
C VAL A 50 15.52 -3.19 -3.86
N ALA A 51 14.38 -2.68 -4.32
CA ALA A 51 14.09 -1.27 -4.22
C ALA A 51 13.60 -0.90 -2.81
N ARG A 52 13.97 0.27 -2.32
CA ARG A 52 13.37 0.81 -1.07
C ARG A 52 11.96 1.31 -1.31
N VAL A 53 11.18 1.33 -0.26
CA VAL A 53 9.79 1.81 -0.26
C VAL A 53 9.70 3.12 0.53
N LYS A 54 9.18 4.18 -0.08
CA LYS A 54 8.85 5.44 0.59
C LYS A 54 7.34 5.52 0.78
N LEU A 55 6.90 5.74 2.01
CA LEU A 55 5.48 5.94 2.32
C LEU A 55 5.13 7.43 2.13
N VAL A 56 4.02 7.71 1.46
CA VAL A 56 3.58 9.08 1.19
C VAL A 56 2.22 9.32 1.82
N VAL A 57 2.12 10.42 2.55
CA VAL A 57 0.89 10.87 3.22
C VAL A 57 0.52 12.27 2.73
N GLY A 58 -0.71 12.44 2.33
CA GLY A 58 -1.27 13.73 1.92
C GLY A 58 -1.73 14.56 3.10
N ARG A 59 -1.19 15.77 3.26
CA ARG A 59 -1.56 16.66 4.38
C ARG A 59 -2.82 17.49 4.15
N ARG A 60 -3.36 17.50 2.92
CA ARG A 60 -4.55 18.30 2.55
C ARG A 60 -5.83 17.48 2.51
N ASN A 61 -5.98 16.51 3.39
CA ASN A 61 -7.20 15.71 3.49
C ASN A 61 -7.65 15.57 4.95
N PRO A 62 -8.94 15.37 5.22
CA PRO A 62 -9.49 15.30 6.58
C PRO A 62 -8.94 14.11 7.38
N ASN A 63 -8.48 13.05 6.71
CA ASN A 63 -7.89 11.87 7.34
C ASN A 63 -6.36 11.97 7.54
N SER A 64 -5.73 13.10 7.26
CA SER A 64 -4.26 13.24 7.23
C SER A 64 -3.57 12.73 8.49
N SER A 65 -4.10 13.04 9.66
CA SER A 65 -3.55 12.57 10.95
C SER A 65 -3.65 11.05 11.08
N ALA A 66 -4.80 10.47 10.72
CA ALA A 66 -5.02 9.03 10.76
C ALA A 66 -4.15 8.28 9.72
N ASN A 67 -4.05 8.80 8.50
CA ASN A 67 -3.16 8.26 7.47
C ASN A 67 -1.69 8.30 7.93
N LEU A 68 -1.26 9.37 8.59
CA LEU A 68 0.09 9.48 9.13
C LEU A 68 0.33 8.46 10.26
N GLY A 69 -0.64 8.28 11.15
CA GLY A 69 -0.61 7.25 12.19
C GLY A 69 -0.49 5.85 11.59
N TYR A 70 -1.28 5.56 10.55
CA TYR A 70 -1.20 4.31 9.81
C TYR A 70 0.16 4.12 9.12
N ALA A 71 0.67 5.13 8.43
CA ALA A 71 2.00 5.09 7.79
C ALA A 71 3.13 4.84 8.80
N LYS A 72 3.06 5.46 10.00
CA LYS A 72 4.03 5.20 11.08
C LYS A 72 3.99 3.75 11.56
N LYS A 73 2.79 3.17 11.72
CA LYS A 73 2.61 1.77 12.09
C LYS A 73 3.22 0.84 11.02
N VAL A 74 2.90 1.08 9.75
CA VAL A 74 3.47 0.34 8.62
C VAL A 74 4.98 0.43 8.59
N LYS A 75 5.54 1.65 8.74
CA LYS A 75 6.99 1.85 8.74
C LYS A 75 7.67 1.10 9.88
N ALA A 76 7.15 1.19 11.10
CA ALA A 76 7.72 0.50 12.26
C ALA A 76 7.77 -1.01 12.04
N PHE A 77 6.72 -1.58 11.44
CA PHE A 77 6.66 -3.00 11.11
C PHE A 77 7.69 -3.39 10.03
N LEU A 78 7.83 -2.57 8.98
CA LEU A 78 8.85 -2.77 7.94
C LEU A 78 10.27 -2.68 8.52
N ASP A 79 10.53 -1.70 9.39
CA ASP A 79 11.85 -1.54 10.01
C ASP A 79 12.23 -2.73 10.90
N GLN A 80 11.23 -3.35 11.55
CA GLN A 80 11.43 -4.52 12.40
C GLN A 80 11.70 -5.80 11.59
N ASN A 81 10.94 -6.02 10.50
CA ASN A 81 10.98 -7.28 9.74
C ASN A 81 11.94 -7.24 8.55
N TYR A 82 12.11 -6.07 7.94
CA TYR A 82 12.98 -5.85 6.77
C TYR A 82 13.77 -4.56 6.93
N PRO A 83 14.78 -4.53 7.84
CA PRO A 83 15.60 -3.34 8.07
C PRO A 83 16.21 -2.81 6.77
N GLY A 84 16.02 -1.50 6.51
CA GLY A 84 16.50 -0.86 5.28
C GLY A 84 15.50 -0.85 4.12
N LEU A 85 14.39 -1.61 4.17
CA LEU A 85 13.36 -1.58 3.13
C LEU A 85 12.61 -0.25 3.12
N ALA A 86 12.17 0.23 4.28
CA ALA A 86 11.48 1.51 4.38
C ALA A 86 12.46 2.68 4.28
N LYS A 87 12.32 3.50 3.24
CA LYS A 87 13.12 4.73 3.07
C LYS A 87 12.71 5.83 4.04
N GLY A 88 11.42 5.91 4.36
CA GLY A 88 10.86 6.93 5.23
C GLY A 88 9.41 7.26 4.92
N ILE A 89 8.86 8.24 5.65
CA ILE A 89 7.53 8.80 5.43
C ILE A 89 7.69 10.21 4.87
N PHE A 90 7.08 10.49 3.73
CA PHE A 90 7.02 11.81 3.13
C PHE A 90 5.60 12.38 3.29
N VAL A 91 5.49 13.57 3.86
CA VAL A 91 4.21 14.28 4.00
C VAL A 91 4.08 15.31 2.90
N GLY A 92 3.39 14.95 1.83
CA GLY A 92 3.20 15.77 0.64
C GLY A 92 2.00 16.71 0.73
N ARG A 93 1.93 17.66 -0.21
CA ARG A 93 0.83 18.65 -0.26
C ARG A 93 -0.47 18.10 -0.88
N GLY A 94 -0.42 16.93 -1.53
CA GLY A 94 -1.58 16.34 -2.21
C GLY A 94 -2.64 15.77 -1.27
N VAL A 95 -3.74 15.32 -1.86
CA VAL A 95 -4.81 14.55 -1.19
C VAL A 95 -4.61 13.05 -1.42
N TYR A 96 -4.16 12.66 -2.63
CA TYR A 96 -3.82 11.29 -3.04
C TYR A 96 -4.97 10.28 -2.80
N ASN A 97 -6.22 10.70 -2.90
CA ASN A 97 -7.42 9.91 -2.57
C ASN A 97 -7.44 9.34 -1.13
N GLN A 98 -6.54 9.81 -0.26
CA GLN A 98 -6.43 9.34 1.14
C GLN A 98 -7.53 9.92 2.04
N ASP A 99 -8.26 10.91 1.57
CA ASP A 99 -9.49 11.41 2.19
C ASP A 99 -10.61 10.38 2.21
N LEU A 100 -10.53 9.35 1.36
CA LEU A 100 -11.53 8.30 1.29
C LEU A 100 -11.45 7.31 2.45
N ARG A 101 -10.27 7.13 3.07
CA ARG A 101 -10.08 6.16 4.15
C ARG A 101 -8.92 6.50 5.09
N PRO A 102 -9.11 6.35 6.41
CA PRO A 102 -8.03 6.54 7.40
C PRO A 102 -6.84 5.59 7.22
N THR A 103 -7.09 4.36 6.74
CA THR A 103 -6.08 3.33 6.44
C THR A 103 -5.66 3.36 4.98
N SER A 104 -5.27 4.54 4.50
CA SER A 104 -4.84 4.77 3.13
C SER A 104 -3.43 5.34 3.09
N ILE A 105 -2.58 4.78 2.24
CA ILE A 105 -1.22 5.27 1.97
C ILE A 105 -0.88 5.18 0.49
N LEU A 106 0.07 6.00 0.05
CA LEU A 106 0.72 5.85 -1.23
C LEU A 106 2.15 5.33 -1.00
N LEU A 107 2.57 4.37 -1.80
CA LEU A 107 3.91 3.81 -1.80
C LEU A 107 4.66 4.22 -3.06
N GLU A 108 5.82 4.83 -2.89
CA GLU A 108 6.82 4.92 -3.95
C GLU A 108 7.75 3.73 -3.84
N VAL A 109 7.64 2.78 -4.75
CA VAL A 109 8.44 1.55 -4.76
C VAL A 109 9.57 1.69 -5.76
N GLY A 110 10.72 2.05 -5.27
CA GLY A 110 11.84 2.39 -6.14
C GLY A 110 11.60 3.68 -6.92
N SER A 111 12.34 3.86 -7.99
CA SER A 111 12.23 4.99 -8.90
C SER A 111 12.14 4.53 -10.35
N ASN A 112 11.91 5.46 -11.26
CA ASN A 112 11.97 5.23 -12.70
C ASN A 112 13.35 4.72 -13.18
N GLN A 113 14.41 4.84 -12.36
CA GLN A 113 15.76 4.36 -12.63
C GLN A 113 16.13 3.04 -11.93
N THR A 114 15.27 2.50 -11.06
CA THR A 114 15.45 1.14 -10.53
C THR A 114 14.82 0.12 -11.46
N THR A 115 15.29 -1.13 -11.43
CA THR A 115 14.76 -2.20 -12.29
C THR A 115 13.35 -2.62 -11.83
N LEU A 116 12.60 -3.21 -12.73
CA LEU A 116 11.30 -3.81 -12.40
C LEU A 116 11.46 -5.00 -11.43
N GLY A 117 12.57 -5.75 -11.55
CA GLY A 117 12.88 -6.85 -10.64
C GLY A 117 13.07 -6.38 -9.20
N GLU A 118 13.88 -5.31 -8.99
CA GLU A 118 14.07 -4.69 -7.68
C GLU A 118 12.74 -4.17 -7.09
N ALA A 119 11.88 -3.57 -7.92
CA ALA A 119 10.59 -3.08 -7.48
C ALA A 119 9.61 -4.22 -7.11
N LYS A 120 9.53 -5.28 -7.93
CA LYS A 120 8.70 -6.46 -7.64
C LYS A 120 9.12 -7.16 -6.35
N ALA A 121 10.43 -7.32 -6.13
CA ALA A 121 10.95 -7.89 -4.90
C ALA A 121 10.53 -7.07 -3.66
N ALA A 122 10.64 -5.74 -3.75
CA ALA A 122 10.21 -4.84 -2.68
C ALA A 122 8.69 -4.93 -2.39
N VAL A 123 7.86 -5.00 -3.44
CA VAL A 123 6.41 -5.18 -3.29
C VAL A 123 6.10 -6.52 -2.63
N GLY A 124 6.81 -7.60 -2.98
CA GLY A 124 6.65 -8.91 -2.34
C GLY A 124 6.95 -8.86 -0.84
N LEU A 125 8.09 -8.26 -0.45
CA LEU A 125 8.43 -8.08 0.97
C LEU A 125 7.39 -7.23 1.71
N PHE A 126 6.95 -6.14 1.10
CA PHE A 126 5.89 -5.30 1.66
C PHE A 126 4.57 -6.07 1.82
N ALA A 127 4.16 -6.83 0.81
CA ALA A 127 2.92 -7.60 0.83
C ALA A 127 2.90 -8.64 1.95
N ASN A 128 4.04 -9.27 2.24
CA ASN A 128 4.18 -10.22 3.34
C ASN A 128 3.91 -9.59 4.72
N THR A 129 4.00 -8.27 4.85
CA THR A 129 3.71 -7.58 6.11
C THR A 129 2.24 -7.21 6.30
N LEU A 130 1.46 -7.20 5.22
CA LEU A 130 0.07 -6.73 5.25
C LEU A 130 -0.84 -7.52 6.21
N PRO A 131 -0.78 -8.86 6.29
CA PRO A 131 -1.62 -9.63 7.21
C PRO A 131 -1.49 -9.15 8.65
N GLU A 132 -0.28 -8.95 9.12
CA GLU A 132 -0.02 -8.52 10.50
C GLU A 132 -0.37 -7.06 10.75
N ILE A 133 -0.08 -6.17 9.77
CA ILE A 133 -0.40 -4.75 9.88
C ILE A 133 -1.92 -4.52 9.88
N THR A 134 -2.64 -5.31 9.08
CA THR A 134 -4.08 -5.15 8.89
C THR A 134 -4.90 -6.05 9.81
N GLY A 135 -4.32 -7.12 10.31
CA GLY A 135 -5.01 -8.21 11.00
C GLY A 135 -5.93 -9.02 10.07
N ILE A 136 -5.67 -8.97 8.75
CA ILE A 136 -6.46 -9.68 7.74
C ILE A 136 -5.67 -10.93 7.31
N ASN A 137 -6.30 -12.10 7.38
CA ASN A 137 -5.71 -13.32 6.85
C ASN A 137 -5.77 -13.31 5.32
N PRO A 138 -4.63 -13.41 4.60
CA PRO A 138 -4.61 -13.35 3.14
C PRO A 138 -5.30 -14.55 2.46
N GLU A 139 -5.36 -15.71 3.13
CA GLU A 139 -5.99 -16.91 2.58
C GLU A 139 -7.52 -16.88 2.67
N THR A 140 -8.06 -16.28 3.72
CA THR A 140 -9.49 -16.26 3.97
C THR A 140 -10.13 -14.89 3.76
N GLY A 141 -9.32 -13.84 3.64
CA GLY A 141 -9.79 -12.45 3.64
C GLY A 141 -10.44 -12.01 4.95
N ALA A 142 -10.47 -12.89 5.96
CA ALA A 142 -11.06 -12.60 7.25
C ALA A 142 -10.09 -11.83 8.15
N ARG A 143 -10.60 -10.87 8.89
CA ARG A 143 -9.82 -10.20 9.94
C ARG A 143 -9.55 -11.18 11.06
N GLN A 144 -8.29 -11.35 11.46
CA GLN A 144 -7.96 -12.05 12.70
C GLN A 144 -8.49 -11.21 13.86
N VAL A 145 -9.59 -11.62 14.41
CA VAL A 145 -10.08 -11.12 15.70
C VAL A 145 -9.22 -11.80 16.74
N SER A 146 -8.44 -11.04 17.50
CA SER A 146 -7.80 -11.57 18.72
C SER A 146 -8.88 -12.27 19.52
N GLN A 147 -8.71 -13.57 19.77
CA GLN A 147 -9.66 -14.36 20.55
C GLN A 147 -9.70 -13.83 21.98
N THR A 148 -10.63 -12.92 22.25
CA THR A 148 -11.23 -12.78 23.55
C THR A 148 -12.73 -12.95 23.34
N ALA A 149 -13.16 -14.19 23.59
CA ALA A 149 -14.51 -14.64 23.85
C ALA A 149 -15.68 -13.88 23.19
N ASP A 150 -16.32 -14.48 22.17
CA ASP A 150 -17.71 -14.93 22.35
C ASP A 150 -18.10 -15.90 21.22
N GLU A 151 -18.60 -17.06 21.60
CA GLU A 151 -19.13 -18.06 20.67
C GLU A 151 -20.51 -17.59 20.17
N GLY A 152 -20.65 -17.50 18.87
CA GLY A 152 -21.97 -17.52 18.24
C GLY A 152 -22.25 -16.45 17.22
N SER A 153 -21.85 -16.66 15.98
CA SER A 153 -22.71 -16.27 14.84
C SER A 153 -22.15 -16.80 13.50
N ASN A 154 -23.08 -17.27 12.69
CA ASN A 154 -22.95 -17.93 11.39
C ASN A 154 -22.06 -17.19 10.36
N TRP A 155 -21.03 -17.88 9.88
CA TRP A 155 -20.04 -17.42 8.91
C TRP A 155 -20.38 -17.83 7.47
N ARG A 156 -21.39 -17.27 6.87
CA ARG A 156 -21.69 -17.62 5.46
C ARG A 156 -21.83 -16.42 4.52
N SER A 157 -21.06 -15.36 4.68
CA SER A 157 -21.01 -14.33 3.62
C SER A 157 -19.90 -13.30 3.83
N LEU A 158 -18.64 -13.66 3.70
CA LEU A 158 -17.56 -12.67 3.56
C LEU A 158 -16.49 -13.21 2.61
N GLY A 159 -16.87 -13.34 1.36
CA GLY A 159 -15.92 -13.43 0.28
C GLY A 159 -15.37 -12.03 -0.06
N TRP A 160 -14.05 -11.97 -0.31
CA TRP A 160 -13.34 -10.95 -1.07
C TRP A 160 -12.93 -9.68 -0.34
N LEU A 161 -11.80 -9.75 0.35
CA LEU A 161 -10.95 -8.61 0.64
C LEU A 161 -9.91 -8.47 -0.47
N ILE A 162 -10.11 -7.52 -1.35
CA ILE A 162 -9.14 -7.15 -2.37
C ILE A 162 -8.31 -6.01 -1.79
N ALA A 163 -7.01 -6.24 -1.58
CA ALA A 163 -6.05 -5.16 -1.47
C ALA A 163 -5.93 -4.53 -2.86
N ALA A 164 -6.50 -3.34 -3.04
CA ALA A 164 -6.43 -2.65 -4.31
C ALA A 164 -5.05 -2.01 -4.45
N VAL A 165 -4.22 -2.59 -5.28
CA VAL A 165 -2.97 -1.99 -5.72
C VAL A 165 -3.28 -1.17 -6.97
N ILE A 166 -3.31 0.15 -6.85
CA ILE A 166 -3.45 1.06 -7.99
C ILE A 166 -2.04 1.46 -8.44
N ILE A 167 -1.65 1.03 -9.63
CA ILE A 167 -0.34 1.34 -10.21
C ILE A 167 -0.46 2.57 -11.11
N GLY A 168 0.13 3.66 -10.69
CA GLY A 168 0.34 4.85 -11.51
C GLY A 168 1.76 4.91 -12.07
N GLY A 169 1.91 4.80 -13.39
CA GLY A 169 3.19 4.94 -14.12
C GLY A 169 3.86 3.63 -14.48
N ALA A 170 3.90 3.33 -15.79
CA ALA A 170 4.68 2.32 -16.54
C ALA A 170 5.06 1.04 -15.78
N GLY A 171 4.10 0.18 -15.50
CA GLY A 171 4.37 -1.17 -14.99
C GLY A 171 3.12 -1.80 -14.38
N TYR A 172 2.58 -2.79 -15.07
CA TYR A 172 1.43 -3.56 -14.60
C TYR A 172 1.85 -4.63 -13.60
N LEU A 173 1.14 -4.77 -12.49
CA LEU A 173 1.02 -6.02 -11.79
C LEU A 173 -0.47 -6.31 -11.56
N LEU A 174 -1.04 -7.17 -12.39
CA LEU A 174 -2.28 -7.86 -12.10
C LEU A 174 -1.90 -9.10 -11.29
N ILE A 175 -2.31 -9.17 -10.03
CA ILE A 175 -2.42 -10.44 -9.34
C ILE A 175 -3.87 -10.85 -9.53
N SER A 176 -4.11 -11.69 -10.55
CA SER A 176 -5.36 -12.44 -10.66
C SER A 176 -5.13 -13.82 -10.06
N THR A 177 -5.98 -14.23 -9.16
CA THR A 177 -6.18 -15.63 -8.79
C THR A 177 -6.86 -16.36 -9.92
#